data_5bf6cf2d868285d5796108e56b426bac
#
_entry.id   5bf6cf2d868285d5796108e56b426bac
#
_cell.length_a   1.000
_cell.length_b   1.000
_cell.length_c   1.000
_cell.angle_alpha   90.00
_cell.angle_beta   90.00
_cell.angle_gamma   90.00
#
_symmetry.space_group_name_H-M   'P 1'
#
loop_
_entity.id
_entity.type
_entity.pdbx_description
1 polymer ?
#
loop_
_entity_poly.entity_id
_entity_poly.type
_entity_poly.pdbx_seq_one_letter_code
_entity_poly.pdbx_strand_id
1 'polypeptide(L)'
;ELRKDIMTKRIVLANPRGFCAGVDRAIQTVDTILRTAGPRADGLPPVYVRRQIVHNKHVVEQLAGRGAVFVEELNEIPDAAAEAGIPVVFSAHGVSPAVQREADARGLSIVDATCPLVGKVHREVLRFVREGYEIVYIGHNGHDEAVGVVGESPEHVHLIEHAADVDRLDFPESTKLVLLSQTTLSVDETADVIAALQRRFPWIELPPSSDICYATSNRQEAVKLVAQQADCMVIVGSANSSNSVRLMEVANEALGARGEAHRVDDAAEMDPAWFARVRAVGVSSGASV
;
A
#
# COMPACT_ATOMS: atom_id res chain seq x y z
N GLU A 1 -15.90 -47.23 19.70
CA GLU A 1 -15.87 -46.61 18.38
C GLU A 1 -16.25 -45.13 18.50
N LEU A 2 -15.26 -44.29 18.69
CA LEU A 2 -15.39 -42.82 18.60
C LEU A 2 -15.54 -42.50 17.10
N ARG A 3 -16.76 -42.26 16.65
CA ARG A 3 -16.99 -41.51 15.40
C ARG A 3 -16.28 -40.17 15.59
N LYS A 4 -15.13 -39.98 14.96
CA LYS A 4 -14.62 -38.67 14.69
C LYS A 4 -15.67 -37.96 13.84
N ASP A 5 -16.47 -37.11 14.45
CA ASP A 5 -17.27 -36.15 13.73
C ASP A 5 -16.32 -35.30 12.90
N ILE A 6 -16.20 -35.66 11.62
CA ILE A 6 -15.52 -34.80 10.63
C ILE A 6 -16.49 -33.65 10.42
N MET A 7 -16.40 -32.64 11.29
CA MET A 7 -17.14 -31.39 11.07
C MET A 7 -16.61 -30.77 9.77
N THR A 8 -17.44 -30.78 8.75
CA THR A 8 -17.12 -30.05 7.51
C THR A 8 -17.00 -28.57 7.84
N LYS A 9 -15.81 -28.04 7.70
CA LYS A 9 -15.55 -26.61 7.91
C LYS A 9 -16.10 -25.80 6.74
N ARG A 10 -16.77 -24.71 7.05
CA ARG A 10 -17.25 -23.77 6.04
C ARG A 10 -16.13 -22.77 5.73
N ILE A 11 -15.86 -22.52 4.45
CA ILE A 11 -15.00 -21.43 4.00
C ILE A 11 -15.88 -20.32 3.45
N VAL A 12 -15.65 -19.09 3.92
CA VAL A 12 -16.36 -17.89 3.49
C VAL A 12 -15.34 -16.94 2.85
N LEU A 13 -15.51 -16.67 1.56
CA LEU A 13 -14.60 -15.80 0.83
C LEU A 13 -15.10 -14.35 0.85
N ALA A 14 -14.22 -13.40 1.18
CA ALA A 14 -14.53 -11.98 1.06
C ALA A 14 -14.66 -11.57 -0.43
N ASN A 15 -15.52 -10.63 -0.70
CA ASN A 15 -15.67 -10.03 -2.02
C ASN A 15 -15.93 -8.52 -1.87
N PRO A 16 -15.06 -7.63 -2.41
CA PRO A 16 -13.88 -7.94 -3.23
C PRO A 16 -12.68 -8.47 -2.41
N ARG A 17 -11.76 -9.14 -3.09
CA ARG A 17 -10.43 -9.55 -2.65
C ARG A 17 -9.48 -9.58 -3.84
N GLY A 18 -8.16 -9.75 -3.61
CA GLY A 18 -7.17 -9.85 -4.69
C GLY A 18 -6.77 -8.49 -5.28
N PHE A 19 -6.05 -8.51 -6.38
CA PHE A 19 -5.48 -7.32 -7.00
C PHE A 19 -6.48 -6.18 -7.21
N CYS A 20 -6.08 -4.97 -6.89
CA CYS A 20 -6.79 -3.77 -7.29
C CYS A 20 -6.32 -3.31 -8.69
N ALA A 21 -7.10 -2.43 -9.33
CA ALA A 21 -6.77 -1.94 -10.66
C ALA A 21 -5.40 -1.21 -10.73
N GLY A 22 -4.99 -0.52 -9.65
CA GLY A 22 -3.69 0.14 -9.57
C GLY A 22 -2.53 -0.85 -9.56
N VAL A 23 -2.66 -1.92 -8.77
CA VAL A 23 -1.71 -3.03 -8.68
C VAL A 23 -1.62 -3.78 -10.01
N ASP A 24 -2.76 -4.17 -10.58
CA ASP A 24 -2.83 -4.84 -11.88
C ASP A 24 -2.10 -4.04 -12.97
N ARG A 25 -2.36 -2.74 -13.04
CA ARG A 25 -1.70 -1.85 -13.99
C ARG A 25 -0.18 -1.81 -13.79
N ALA A 26 0.30 -1.73 -12.56
CA ALA A 26 1.73 -1.69 -12.27
C ALA A 26 2.42 -3.00 -12.68
N ILE A 27 1.83 -4.15 -12.36
CA ILE A 27 2.34 -5.46 -12.75
C ILE A 27 2.35 -5.59 -14.28
N GLN A 28 1.24 -5.23 -14.96
CA GLN A 28 1.12 -5.28 -16.42
C GLN A 28 2.12 -4.38 -17.13
N THR A 29 2.52 -3.26 -16.53
CA THR A 29 3.56 -2.38 -17.07
C THR A 29 4.88 -3.12 -17.19
N VAL A 30 5.37 -3.74 -16.12
CA VAL A 30 6.62 -4.52 -16.13
C VAL A 30 6.49 -5.75 -17.04
N ASP A 31 5.36 -6.47 -16.95
CA ASP A 31 5.07 -7.63 -17.78
C ASP A 31 5.12 -7.30 -19.28
N THR A 32 4.58 -6.15 -19.67
CA THR A 32 4.58 -5.70 -21.06
C THR A 32 6.00 -5.41 -21.54
N ILE A 33 6.81 -4.72 -20.73
CA ILE A 33 8.21 -4.46 -21.07
C ILE A 33 8.97 -5.78 -21.24
N LEU A 34 8.84 -6.72 -20.30
CA LEU A 34 9.50 -8.03 -20.37
C LEU A 34 9.09 -8.84 -21.60
N ARG A 35 7.85 -8.74 -22.06
CA ARG A 35 7.37 -9.44 -23.27
C ARG A 35 7.87 -8.81 -24.56
N THR A 36 8.06 -7.48 -24.58
CA THR A 36 8.40 -6.73 -25.79
C THR A 36 9.89 -6.51 -25.98
N ALA A 37 10.67 -6.53 -24.90
CA ALA A 37 12.11 -6.21 -24.93
C ALA A 37 12.98 -7.21 -25.70
N GLY A 38 12.56 -8.48 -25.82
CA GLY A 38 13.34 -9.53 -26.47
C GLY A 38 14.69 -9.83 -25.77
N PRO A 39 15.45 -10.81 -26.27
CA PRO A 39 16.79 -11.12 -25.76
C PRO A 39 17.78 -9.98 -26.08
N ARG A 40 18.60 -9.60 -25.10
CA ARG A 40 19.64 -8.55 -25.24
C ARG A 40 21.03 -9.18 -25.35
N ALA A 41 21.84 -8.68 -26.31
CA ALA A 41 23.21 -9.15 -26.53
C ALA A 41 24.23 -8.38 -25.67
N ASP A 42 23.86 -7.23 -25.08
CA ASP A 42 24.75 -6.37 -24.29
C ASP A 42 24.85 -6.79 -22.81
N GLY A 43 24.15 -7.84 -22.40
CA GLY A 43 24.15 -8.35 -21.02
C GLY A 43 23.36 -7.49 -20.02
N LEU A 44 22.73 -6.40 -20.47
CA LEU A 44 21.87 -5.59 -19.63
C LEU A 44 20.48 -6.25 -19.48
N PRO A 45 19.79 -6.05 -18.33
CA PRO A 45 18.44 -6.55 -18.15
C PRO A 45 17.45 -5.80 -19.07
N PRO A 46 16.29 -6.40 -19.36
CA PRO A 46 15.26 -5.73 -20.15
C PRO A 46 14.59 -4.56 -19.43
N VAL A 47 14.63 -4.54 -18.10
CA VAL A 47 14.01 -3.51 -17.27
C VAL A 47 14.62 -3.48 -15.86
N TYR A 48 14.76 -2.28 -15.32
CA TYR A 48 14.96 -2.06 -13.89
C TYR A 48 13.64 -1.63 -13.24
N VAL A 49 13.43 -2.02 -12.00
CA VAL A 49 12.28 -1.62 -11.18
C VAL A 49 12.81 -1.05 -9.87
N ARG A 50 12.50 0.22 -9.59
CA ARG A 50 12.90 0.82 -8.31
C ARG A 50 11.96 0.35 -7.21
N ARG A 51 12.55 -0.27 -6.18
CA ARG A 51 11.88 -0.95 -5.08
C ARG A 51 10.91 -2.03 -5.59
N GLN A 52 10.02 -2.53 -4.74
CA GLN A 52 9.03 -3.51 -5.16
C GLN A 52 7.95 -2.83 -6.01
N ILE A 53 7.64 -3.38 -7.18
CA ILE A 53 6.56 -2.85 -8.03
C ILE A 53 5.23 -2.76 -7.30
N VAL A 54 4.96 -3.73 -6.44
CA VAL A 54 3.88 -3.84 -5.46
C VAL A 54 4.39 -4.68 -4.28
N HIS A 55 3.84 -4.50 -3.09
CA HIS A 55 4.22 -5.28 -1.90
C HIS A 55 3.68 -6.72 -1.96
N ASN A 56 4.32 -7.54 -2.81
CA ASN A 56 4.00 -8.95 -3.00
C ASN A 56 5.27 -9.70 -3.45
N LYS A 57 5.85 -10.51 -2.55
CA LYS A 57 7.10 -11.23 -2.83
C LYS A 57 6.98 -12.16 -4.04
N HIS A 58 5.84 -12.85 -4.21
CA HIS A 58 5.64 -13.78 -5.33
C HIS A 58 5.61 -13.07 -6.67
N VAL A 59 4.98 -11.89 -6.74
CA VAL A 59 5.00 -11.05 -7.94
C VAL A 59 6.41 -10.58 -8.26
N VAL A 60 7.15 -10.09 -7.24
CA VAL A 60 8.54 -9.65 -7.41
C VAL A 60 9.42 -10.81 -7.90
N GLU A 61 9.35 -11.97 -7.26
CA GLU A 61 10.09 -13.17 -7.65
C GLU A 61 9.75 -13.64 -9.07
N GLN A 62 8.46 -13.65 -9.43
CA GLN A 62 8.01 -14.02 -10.76
C GLN A 62 8.57 -13.08 -11.85
N LEU A 63 8.52 -11.78 -11.62
CA LEU A 63 9.05 -10.79 -12.57
C LEU A 63 10.58 -10.85 -12.65
N ALA A 64 11.26 -11.02 -11.50
CA ALA A 64 12.71 -11.19 -11.44
C ALA A 64 13.16 -12.46 -12.18
N GLY A 65 12.43 -13.57 -12.01
CA GLY A 65 12.71 -14.83 -12.74
C GLY A 65 12.55 -14.72 -14.26
N ARG A 66 11.88 -13.65 -14.73
CA ARG A 66 11.73 -13.32 -16.16
C ARG A 66 12.71 -12.24 -16.64
N GLY A 67 13.62 -11.77 -15.78
CA GLY A 67 14.71 -10.87 -16.13
C GLY A 67 14.52 -9.41 -15.67
N ALA A 68 13.47 -9.06 -14.92
CA ALA A 68 13.40 -7.75 -14.27
C ALA A 68 14.44 -7.66 -13.14
N VAL A 69 15.18 -6.56 -13.07
CA VAL A 69 16.13 -6.30 -11.98
C VAL A 69 15.53 -5.26 -11.05
N PHE A 70 15.34 -5.65 -9.80
CA PHE A 70 14.85 -4.78 -8.74
C PHE A 70 16.02 -4.11 -8.04
N VAL A 71 15.96 -2.80 -7.86
CA VAL A 71 16.94 -1.97 -7.16
C VAL A 71 16.27 -1.16 -6.07
N GLU A 72 16.95 -0.92 -4.97
CA GLU A 72 16.42 -0.05 -3.91
C GLU A 72 16.52 1.41 -4.31
N GLU A 73 17.68 1.83 -4.83
CA GLU A 73 17.91 3.22 -5.22
C GLU A 73 18.45 3.32 -6.65
N LEU A 74 18.26 4.48 -7.29
CA LEU A 74 18.63 4.67 -8.69
C LEU A 74 20.14 4.56 -8.92
N ASN A 75 20.98 4.88 -7.94
CA ASN A 75 22.45 4.80 -8.03
C ASN A 75 22.98 3.37 -8.23
N GLU A 76 22.16 2.34 -7.98
CA GLU A 76 22.48 0.95 -8.25
C GLU A 76 22.38 0.59 -9.76
N ILE A 77 21.71 1.44 -10.55
CA ILE A 77 21.55 1.26 -11.99
C ILE A 77 22.83 1.77 -12.68
N PRO A 78 23.53 0.94 -13.48
CA PRO A 78 24.75 1.37 -14.16
C PRO A 78 24.45 2.42 -15.25
N ASP A 79 25.37 3.35 -15.50
CA ASP A 79 25.21 4.40 -16.50
C ASP A 79 25.03 3.83 -17.93
N ALA A 80 25.62 2.67 -18.22
CA ALA A 80 25.38 1.94 -19.46
C ALA A 80 23.90 1.60 -19.70
N ALA A 81 23.09 1.48 -18.65
CA ALA A 81 21.64 1.27 -18.80
C ALA A 81 20.93 2.52 -19.31
N ALA A 82 21.34 3.73 -18.86
CA ALA A 82 20.85 4.99 -19.38
C ALA A 82 21.22 5.18 -20.85
N GLU A 83 22.51 4.93 -21.20
CA GLU A 83 23.02 5.01 -22.57
C GLU A 83 22.30 4.03 -23.51
N ALA A 84 21.95 2.83 -23.01
CA ALA A 84 21.23 1.81 -23.75
C ALA A 84 19.69 2.05 -23.78
N GLY A 85 19.20 3.08 -23.10
CA GLY A 85 17.76 3.40 -23.01
C GLY A 85 16.94 2.32 -22.30
N ILE A 86 17.54 1.61 -21.32
CA ILE A 86 16.82 0.58 -20.57
C ILE A 86 15.70 1.22 -19.73
N PRO A 87 14.46 0.75 -19.84
CA PRO A 87 13.37 1.26 -19.02
C PRO A 87 13.63 1.07 -17.53
N VAL A 88 13.34 2.10 -16.74
CA VAL A 88 13.33 2.07 -15.28
C VAL A 88 11.91 2.35 -14.81
N VAL A 89 11.29 1.40 -14.12
CA VAL A 89 9.89 1.51 -13.71
C VAL A 89 9.82 2.04 -12.27
N PHE A 90 9.06 3.11 -12.06
CA PHE A 90 8.64 3.53 -10.73
C PHE A 90 7.40 2.75 -10.30
N SER A 91 7.37 2.32 -9.05
CA SER A 91 6.34 1.44 -8.50
C SER A 91 4.96 2.12 -8.36
N ALA A 92 3.95 1.31 -8.05
CA ALA A 92 2.60 1.80 -7.78
C ALA A 92 2.51 2.83 -6.64
N HIS A 93 3.50 2.87 -5.75
CA HIS A 93 3.53 3.72 -4.55
C HIS A 93 3.91 5.18 -4.84
N GLY A 94 4.41 5.47 -6.04
CA GLY A 94 4.93 6.79 -6.40
C GLY A 94 6.35 7.02 -5.88
N VAL A 95 6.91 8.16 -6.24
CA VAL A 95 8.24 8.59 -5.84
C VAL A 95 8.25 10.08 -5.50
N SER A 96 9.20 10.52 -4.67
CA SER A 96 9.40 11.94 -4.39
C SER A 96 9.97 12.68 -5.61
N PRO A 97 9.78 14.01 -5.70
CA PRO A 97 10.43 14.83 -6.73
C PRO A 97 11.96 14.74 -6.74
N ALA A 98 12.58 14.42 -5.61
CA ALA A 98 14.03 14.24 -5.54
C ALA A 98 14.48 13.03 -6.37
N VAL A 99 13.75 11.91 -6.28
CA VAL A 99 14.01 10.71 -7.08
C VAL A 99 13.77 10.98 -8.57
N GLN A 100 12.73 11.74 -8.91
CA GLN A 100 12.48 12.12 -10.31
C GLN A 100 13.62 12.99 -10.86
N ARG A 101 14.06 13.99 -10.10
CA ARG A 101 15.20 14.85 -10.52
C ARG A 101 16.50 14.05 -10.69
N GLU A 102 16.75 13.06 -9.81
CA GLU A 102 17.91 12.17 -9.96
C GLU A 102 17.82 11.36 -11.26
N ALA A 103 16.64 10.79 -11.55
CA ALA A 103 16.42 10.04 -12.78
C ALA A 103 16.66 10.91 -14.03
N ASP A 104 16.11 12.12 -14.03
CA ASP A 104 16.27 13.09 -15.13
C ASP A 104 17.74 13.49 -15.31
N ALA A 105 18.45 13.80 -14.21
CA ALA A 105 19.87 14.18 -14.24
C ALA A 105 20.78 13.05 -14.77
N ARG A 106 20.39 11.80 -14.57
CA ARG A 106 21.10 10.60 -15.07
C ARG A 106 20.64 10.18 -16.46
N GLY A 107 19.64 10.84 -17.05
CA GLY A 107 19.11 10.48 -18.36
C GLY A 107 18.44 9.10 -18.41
N LEU A 108 17.86 8.64 -17.28
CA LEU A 108 17.19 7.36 -17.20
C LEU A 108 15.85 7.37 -17.96
N SER A 109 15.55 6.29 -18.67
CA SER A 109 14.28 6.12 -19.39
C SER A 109 13.17 5.68 -18.42
N ILE A 110 12.43 6.64 -17.84
CA ILE A 110 11.45 6.36 -16.80
C ILE A 110 10.10 5.92 -17.39
N VAL A 111 9.54 4.87 -16.81
CA VAL A 111 8.15 4.43 -17.00
C VAL A 111 7.45 4.52 -15.64
N ASP A 112 6.54 5.47 -15.49
CA ASP A 112 5.83 5.71 -14.25
C ASP A 112 4.60 4.80 -14.12
N ALA A 113 4.64 3.84 -13.20
CA ALA A 113 3.54 2.95 -12.86
C ALA A 113 2.77 3.40 -11.60
N THR A 114 2.98 4.62 -11.11
CA THR A 114 2.28 5.17 -9.94
C THR A 114 0.77 4.99 -10.08
N CYS A 115 0.13 4.50 -9.03
CA CYS A 115 -1.31 4.40 -8.97
C CYS A 115 -1.96 5.78 -9.11
N PRO A 116 -2.97 5.96 -9.98
CA PRO A 116 -3.62 7.26 -10.16
C PRO A 116 -4.19 7.88 -8.87
N LEU A 117 -4.57 7.04 -7.89
CA LEU A 117 -5.09 7.50 -6.60
C LEU A 117 -3.95 8.02 -5.69
N VAL A 118 -2.77 7.40 -5.72
CA VAL A 118 -1.56 7.93 -5.09
C VAL A 118 -1.16 9.24 -5.77
N GLY A 119 -1.12 9.28 -7.09
CA GLY A 119 -0.84 10.50 -7.85
C GLY A 119 -1.86 11.64 -7.61
N LYS A 120 -3.11 11.31 -7.18
CA LYS A 120 -4.06 12.31 -6.70
C LYS A 120 -3.51 13.01 -5.45
N VAL A 121 -3.07 12.26 -4.44
CA VAL A 121 -2.55 12.80 -3.18
C VAL A 121 -1.33 13.70 -3.42
N HIS A 122 -0.39 13.25 -4.26
CA HIS A 122 0.77 14.08 -4.67
C HIS A 122 0.33 15.42 -5.26
N ARG A 123 -0.63 15.42 -6.18
CA ARG A 123 -1.16 16.66 -6.77
C ARG A 123 -1.90 17.55 -5.76
N GLU A 124 -2.56 16.96 -4.78
CA GLU A 124 -3.23 17.70 -3.70
C GLU A 124 -2.21 18.38 -2.80
N VAL A 125 -1.09 17.73 -2.42
CA VAL A 125 0.01 18.39 -1.71
C VAL A 125 0.48 19.62 -2.47
N LEU A 126 0.83 19.47 -3.76
CA LEU A 126 1.32 20.58 -4.57
C LEU A 126 0.31 21.72 -4.70
N ARG A 127 -0.99 21.40 -4.77
CA ARG A 127 -2.05 22.40 -4.81
C ARG A 127 -2.16 23.15 -3.50
N PHE A 128 -2.26 22.45 -2.38
CA PHE A 128 -2.44 23.07 -1.08
C PHE A 128 -1.23 23.91 -0.65
N VAL A 129 -0.01 23.45 -0.92
CA VAL A 129 1.21 24.24 -0.68
C VAL A 129 1.16 25.55 -1.47
N ARG A 130 0.77 25.53 -2.77
CA ARG A 130 0.62 26.76 -3.57
C ARG A 130 -0.46 27.71 -3.02
N GLU A 131 -1.49 27.17 -2.37
CA GLU A 131 -2.57 27.92 -1.74
C GLU A 131 -2.21 28.40 -0.33
N GLY A 132 -0.99 28.08 0.15
CA GLY A 132 -0.44 28.52 1.45
C GLY A 132 -0.93 27.72 2.65
N TYR A 133 -1.22 26.43 2.46
CA TYR A 133 -1.59 25.50 3.52
C TYR A 133 -0.37 24.78 4.10
N GLU A 134 -0.43 24.54 5.40
CA GLU A 134 0.30 23.45 6.05
C GLU A 134 -0.54 22.17 5.96
N ILE A 135 0.11 21.04 5.76
CA ILE A 135 -0.56 19.76 5.49
C ILE A 135 -0.23 18.79 6.62
N VAL A 136 -1.25 18.34 7.34
CA VAL A 136 -1.13 17.17 8.22
C VAL A 136 -1.39 15.94 7.38
N TYR A 137 -0.42 15.03 7.31
CA TYR A 137 -0.51 13.82 6.52
C TYR A 137 -0.54 12.60 7.44
N ILE A 138 -1.64 11.85 7.43
CA ILE A 138 -1.75 10.57 8.15
C ILE A 138 -1.15 9.47 7.28
N GLY A 139 -0.09 8.80 7.78
CA GLY A 139 0.58 7.74 7.02
C GLY A 139 1.62 7.04 7.87
N HIS A 140 2.14 5.92 7.38
CA HIS A 140 3.18 5.15 8.08
C HIS A 140 4.56 5.68 7.73
N ASN A 141 5.34 6.02 8.75
CA ASN A 141 6.71 6.45 8.57
C ASN A 141 7.54 5.36 7.87
N GLY A 142 8.29 5.77 6.84
CA GLY A 142 9.10 4.86 6.05
C GLY A 142 8.35 4.05 4.99
N HIS A 143 7.03 4.11 4.92
CA HIS A 143 6.28 3.50 3.82
C HIS A 143 6.54 4.27 2.51
N ASP A 144 6.72 3.55 1.39
CA ASP A 144 7.09 4.14 0.09
C ASP A 144 6.16 5.27 -0.35
N GLU A 145 4.83 5.09 -0.19
CA GLU A 145 3.84 6.12 -0.50
C GLU A 145 4.02 7.36 0.38
N ALA A 146 4.21 7.18 1.69
CA ALA A 146 4.39 8.30 2.62
C ALA A 146 5.69 9.06 2.34
N VAL A 147 6.79 8.35 2.08
CA VAL A 147 8.07 8.95 1.68
C VAL A 147 7.91 9.77 0.40
N GLY A 148 7.18 9.24 -0.59
CA GLY A 148 6.90 9.94 -1.84
C GLY A 148 6.11 11.23 -1.62
N VAL A 149 5.00 11.14 -0.88
CA VAL A 149 4.07 12.27 -0.62
C VAL A 149 4.74 13.36 0.24
N VAL A 150 5.39 12.99 1.35
CA VAL A 150 6.12 13.94 2.21
C VAL A 150 7.23 14.63 1.41
N GLY A 151 7.88 13.89 0.50
CA GLY A 151 8.93 14.43 -0.36
C GLY A 151 8.49 15.48 -1.37
N GLU A 152 7.18 15.68 -1.60
CA GLU A 152 6.66 16.77 -2.45
C GLU A 152 6.95 18.15 -1.86
N SER A 153 6.80 18.30 -0.54
CA SER A 153 7.12 19.51 0.20
C SER A 153 7.41 19.20 1.67
N PRO A 154 8.63 18.74 1.99
CA PRO A 154 8.98 18.29 3.35
C PRO A 154 8.82 19.34 4.44
N GLU A 155 8.92 20.63 4.06
CA GLU A 155 8.75 21.77 4.95
C GLU A 155 7.30 22.08 5.32
N HIS A 156 6.32 21.61 4.51
CA HIS A 156 4.89 21.88 4.67
C HIS A 156 4.05 20.62 4.96
N VAL A 157 4.65 19.43 4.88
CA VAL A 157 3.94 18.16 5.10
C VAL A 157 4.38 17.55 6.43
N HIS A 158 3.46 17.52 7.39
CA HIS A 158 3.68 17.02 8.75
C HIS A 158 3.09 15.64 8.91
N LEU A 159 3.97 14.62 8.89
CA LEU A 159 3.57 13.21 9.02
C LEU A 159 3.16 12.88 10.46
N ILE A 160 2.02 12.25 10.61
CA ILE A 160 1.56 11.63 11.85
C ILE A 160 1.05 10.20 11.57
N GLU A 161 1.16 9.33 12.55
CA GLU A 161 0.68 7.94 12.44
C GLU A 161 -0.56 7.68 13.29
N HIS A 162 -0.59 8.24 14.51
CA HIS A 162 -1.60 7.95 15.51
C HIS A 162 -2.20 9.22 16.13
N ALA A 163 -3.37 9.08 16.77
CA ALA A 163 -4.02 10.19 17.45
C ALA A 163 -3.14 10.86 18.53
N ALA A 164 -2.23 10.10 19.18
CA ALA A 164 -1.28 10.66 20.15
C ALA A 164 -0.24 11.60 19.51
N ASP A 165 0.02 11.48 18.22
CA ASP A 165 0.98 12.35 17.52
C ASP A 165 0.44 13.77 17.34
N VAL A 166 -0.87 13.94 17.40
CA VAL A 166 -1.55 15.23 17.29
C VAL A 166 -1.06 16.23 18.35
N ASP A 167 -0.71 15.73 19.54
CA ASP A 167 -0.22 16.59 20.63
C ASP A 167 1.13 17.26 20.33
N ARG A 168 1.91 16.71 19.38
CA ARG A 168 3.20 17.26 18.96
C ARG A 168 3.08 18.38 17.91
N LEU A 169 1.91 18.51 17.31
CA LEU A 169 1.66 19.55 16.32
C LEU A 169 1.37 20.88 17.04
N ASP A 170 1.96 21.96 16.52
CA ASP A 170 1.74 23.31 17.06
C ASP A 170 1.53 24.29 15.90
N PHE A 171 0.28 24.64 15.64
CA PHE A 171 -0.13 25.57 14.60
C PHE A 171 -1.00 26.68 15.20
N PRO A 172 -0.68 27.96 14.93
CA PRO A 172 -1.58 29.06 15.29
C PRO A 172 -2.89 29.01 14.49
N GLU A 173 -3.97 29.55 15.04
CA GLU A 173 -5.31 29.56 14.37
C GLU A 173 -5.30 30.29 13.01
N SER A 174 -4.32 31.16 12.77
CA SER A 174 -4.17 31.85 11.49
C SER A 174 -3.58 30.97 10.37
N THR A 175 -3.06 29.78 10.71
CA THR A 175 -2.51 28.84 9.74
C THR A 175 -3.64 28.18 8.96
N LYS A 176 -3.57 28.24 7.64
CA LYS A 176 -4.39 27.38 6.79
C LYS A 176 -3.91 25.95 6.94
N LEU A 177 -4.76 25.07 7.42
CA LEU A 177 -4.39 23.70 7.74
C LEU A 177 -5.33 22.73 7.01
N VAL A 178 -4.76 21.74 6.34
CA VAL A 178 -5.52 20.70 5.64
C VAL A 178 -5.01 19.31 5.99
N LEU A 179 -5.91 18.36 6.01
CA LEU A 179 -5.62 16.95 6.21
C LEU A 179 -5.54 16.23 4.87
N LEU A 180 -4.50 15.40 4.70
CA LEU A 180 -4.41 14.37 3.68
C LEU A 180 -4.03 13.03 4.32
N SER A 181 -4.18 11.92 3.61
CA SER A 181 -3.82 10.60 4.16
C SER A 181 -3.27 9.63 3.11
N GLN A 182 -2.53 8.63 3.61
CA GLN A 182 -2.09 7.48 2.83
C GLN A 182 -3.30 6.66 2.36
N THR A 183 -3.21 6.11 1.14
CA THR A 183 -4.35 5.46 0.48
C THR A 183 -4.73 4.10 1.06
N THR A 184 -3.88 3.49 1.89
CA THR A 184 -4.01 2.10 2.39
C THR A 184 -4.28 1.98 3.89
N LEU A 185 -4.66 3.07 4.56
CA LEU A 185 -4.93 3.09 6.00
C LEU A 185 -6.24 2.38 6.37
N SER A 186 -6.40 2.07 7.66
CA SER A 186 -7.68 1.70 8.24
C SER A 186 -8.64 2.90 8.23
N VAL A 187 -9.87 2.67 7.77
CA VAL A 187 -10.91 3.71 7.78
C VAL A 187 -11.24 4.12 9.22
N ASP A 188 -11.33 3.15 10.13
CA ASP A 188 -11.71 3.40 11.52
C ASP A 188 -10.60 4.12 12.28
N GLU A 189 -9.34 3.65 12.19
CA GLU A 189 -8.19 4.34 12.81
C GLU A 189 -8.02 5.76 12.28
N THR A 190 -8.19 5.96 10.98
CA THR A 190 -8.12 7.30 10.38
C THR A 190 -9.20 8.20 10.93
N ALA A 191 -10.42 7.68 11.18
CA ALA A 191 -11.50 8.46 11.79
C ALA A 191 -11.14 8.93 13.21
N ASP A 192 -10.47 8.10 14.01
CA ASP A 192 -10.02 8.47 15.36
C ASP A 192 -8.96 9.57 15.33
N VAL A 193 -7.99 9.50 14.40
CA VAL A 193 -6.98 10.54 14.20
C VAL A 193 -7.63 11.85 13.73
N ILE A 194 -8.56 11.76 12.78
CA ILE A 194 -9.34 12.93 12.32
C ILE A 194 -10.08 13.59 13.49
N ALA A 195 -10.76 12.80 14.33
CA ALA A 195 -11.47 13.32 15.49
C ALA A 195 -10.52 14.01 16.50
N ALA A 196 -9.31 13.48 16.69
CA ALA A 196 -8.30 14.11 17.54
C ALA A 196 -7.81 15.44 16.92
N LEU A 197 -7.52 15.46 15.61
CA LEU A 197 -7.12 16.66 14.89
C LEU A 197 -8.18 17.76 14.95
N GLN A 198 -9.45 17.42 14.71
CA GLN A 198 -10.55 18.40 14.76
C GLN A 198 -10.82 18.94 16.16
N ARG A 199 -10.54 18.16 17.22
CA ARG A 199 -10.60 18.68 18.60
C ARG A 199 -9.48 19.68 18.88
N ARG A 200 -8.26 19.42 18.38
CA ARG A 200 -7.10 20.28 18.62
C ARG A 200 -7.06 21.49 17.68
N PHE A 201 -7.44 21.28 16.43
CA PHE A 201 -7.45 22.27 15.35
C PHE A 201 -8.83 22.33 14.70
N PRO A 202 -9.83 22.99 15.32
CA PRO A 202 -11.22 23.00 14.81
C PRO A 202 -11.35 23.59 13.40
N TRP A 203 -10.34 24.34 12.95
CA TRP A 203 -10.30 24.96 11.61
C TRP A 203 -9.62 24.10 10.55
N ILE A 204 -9.14 22.89 10.88
CA ILE A 204 -8.52 22.01 9.89
C ILE A 204 -9.51 21.64 8.79
N GLU A 205 -9.11 21.85 7.56
CA GLU A 205 -9.92 21.46 6.40
C GLU A 205 -9.69 19.97 6.10
N LEU A 206 -10.77 19.29 5.74
CA LEU A 206 -10.70 17.92 5.24
C LEU A 206 -10.65 17.91 3.71
N PRO A 207 -10.03 16.90 3.08
CA PRO A 207 -10.02 16.81 1.63
C PRO A 207 -11.45 16.67 1.09
N PRO A 208 -11.71 17.12 -0.14
CA PRO A 208 -13.05 17.06 -0.75
C PRO A 208 -13.62 15.62 -0.87
N SER A 209 -12.74 14.64 -0.89
CA SER A 209 -13.07 13.20 -0.88
C SER A 209 -11.99 12.45 -0.09
N SER A 210 -12.35 11.31 0.49
CA SER A 210 -11.39 10.46 1.20
C SER A 210 -10.19 10.13 0.32
N ASP A 211 -8.98 10.18 0.89
CA ASP A 211 -7.74 9.72 0.24
C ASP A 211 -7.58 8.22 0.36
N ILE A 212 -8.20 7.59 1.38
CA ILE A 212 -8.25 6.12 1.45
C ILE A 212 -8.93 5.61 0.19
N CYS A 213 -8.22 4.80 -0.57
CA CYS A 213 -8.72 4.37 -1.87
C CYS A 213 -9.91 3.41 -1.74
N TYR A 214 -10.83 3.46 -2.71
CA TYR A 214 -12.02 2.58 -2.73
C TYR A 214 -11.65 1.09 -2.69
N ALA A 215 -10.47 0.71 -3.20
CA ALA A 215 -10.02 -0.68 -3.15
C ALA A 215 -9.69 -1.11 -1.71
N THR A 216 -9.17 -0.19 -0.90
CA THR A 216 -8.91 -0.39 0.53
C THR A 216 -10.22 -0.45 1.31
N SER A 217 -11.07 0.57 1.23
CA SER A 217 -12.32 0.65 1.99
C SER A 217 -13.27 -0.51 1.67
N ASN A 218 -13.46 -0.85 0.38
CA ASN A 218 -14.33 -1.97 -0.01
C ASN A 218 -13.83 -3.33 0.52
N ARG A 219 -12.50 -3.54 0.59
CA ARG A 219 -11.94 -4.78 1.16
C ARG A 219 -12.10 -4.82 2.68
N GLN A 220 -11.94 -3.71 3.36
CA GLN A 220 -12.17 -3.63 4.81
C GLN A 220 -13.64 -3.93 5.13
N GLU A 221 -14.59 -3.36 4.39
CA GLU A 221 -16.01 -3.67 4.53
C GLU A 221 -16.31 -5.15 4.29
N ALA A 222 -15.79 -5.72 3.19
CA ALA A 222 -15.95 -7.14 2.89
C ALA A 222 -15.38 -8.04 3.98
N VAL A 223 -14.24 -7.68 4.57
CA VAL A 223 -13.63 -8.41 5.70
C VAL A 223 -14.52 -8.34 6.93
N LYS A 224 -15.05 -7.16 7.29
CA LYS A 224 -15.99 -7.00 8.43
C LYS A 224 -17.24 -7.88 8.27
N LEU A 225 -17.81 -7.94 7.06
CA LEU A 225 -18.98 -8.79 6.76
C LEU A 225 -18.66 -10.29 6.88
N VAL A 226 -17.49 -10.73 6.41
CA VAL A 226 -17.07 -12.13 6.51
C VAL A 226 -16.75 -12.49 7.96
N ALA A 227 -16.09 -11.62 8.72
CA ALA A 227 -15.76 -11.82 10.12
C ALA A 227 -16.99 -12.07 11.00
N GLN A 228 -18.16 -11.51 10.63
CA GLN A 228 -19.42 -11.80 11.33
C GLN A 228 -19.89 -13.26 11.17
N GLN A 229 -19.39 -13.99 10.17
CA GLN A 229 -19.79 -15.35 9.79
C GLN A 229 -18.67 -16.37 10.04
N ALA A 230 -17.53 -15.95 10.55
CA ALA A 230 -16.33 -16.76 10.73
C ALA A 230 -15.89 -16.81 12.20
N ASP A 231 -15.18 -17.88 12.56
CA ASP A 231 -14.54 -18.07 13.86
C ASP A 231 -13.00 -17.85 13.77
N CYS A 232 -12.48 -17.78 12.54
CA CYS A 232 -11.08 -17.49 12.23
C CYS A 232 -11.02 -16.82 10.85
N MET A 233 -10.09 -15.90 10.66
CA MET A 233 -9.84 -15.27 9.36
C MET A 233 -8.42 -15.49 8.89
N VAL A 234 -8.25 -15.75 7.59
CA VAL A 234 -6.95 -15.79 6.93
C VAL A 234 -6.91 -14.64 5.92
N ILE A 235 -5.92 -13.78 6.08
CA ILE A 235 -5.65 -12.65 5.18
C ILE A 235 -4.37 -12.94 4.41
N VAL A 236 -4.49 -13.19 3.11
CA VAL A 236 -3.33 -13.43 2.24
C VAL A 236 -2.70 -12.09 1.86
N GLY A 237 -1.39 -11.95 2.05
CA GLY A 237 -0.65 -10.74 1.71
C GLY A 237 0.65 -10.58 2.49
N SER A 238 1.61 -9.87 1.90
CA SER A 238 2.96 -9.71 2.45
C SER A 238 2.99 -8.80 3.68
N ALA A 239 3.96 -9.04 4.58
CA ALA A 239 4.11 -8.30 5.84
C ALA A 239 4.40 -6.80 5.65
N ASN A 240 5.04 -6.44 4.55
CA ASN A 240 5.31 -5.05 4.18
C ASN A 240 4.17 -4.38 3.39
N SER A 241 3.07 -5.10 3.14
CA SER A 241 1.88 -4.53 2.52
C SER A 241 1.00 -3.87 3.58
N SER A 242 0.99 -2.53 3.66
CA SER A 242 0.13 -1.76 4.57
C SER A 242 -1.34 -2.21 4.44
N ASN A 243 -1.87 -2.35 3.23
CA ASN A 243 -3.25 -2.81 3.04
C ASN A 243 -3.50 -4.21 3.65
N SER A 244 -2.56 -5.16 3.49
CA SER A 244 -2.74 -6.53 4.02
C SER A 244 -2.67 -6.56 5.55
N VAL A 245 -1.77 -5.78 6.15
CA VAL A 245 -1.66 -5.64 7.61
C VAL A 245 -2.94 -5.03 8.18
N ARG A 246 -3.40 -3.91 7.58
CA ARG A 246 -4.64 -3.25 8.03
C ARG A 246 -5.87 -4.16 7.88
N LEU A 247 -5.96 -4.97 6.82
CA LEU A 247 -7.05 -5.95 6.69
C LEU A 247 -7.04 -7.01 7.79
N MET A 248 -5.87 -7.46 8.25
CA MET A 248 -5.76 -8.39 9.37
C MET A 248 -6.23 -7.73 10.68
N GLU A 249 -5.84 -6.49 10.92
CA GLU A 249 -6.25 -5.74 12.11
C GLU A 249 -7.76 -5.50 12.13
N VAL A 250 -8.34 -5.02 11.03
CA VAL A 250 -9.80 -4.88 10.87
C VAL A 250 -10.52 -6.22 11.06
N ALA A 251 -9.94 -7.33 10.59
CA ALA A 251 -10.52 -8.65 10.80
C ALA A 251 -10.49 -9.05 12.28
N ASN A 252 -9.39 -8.76 13.00
CA ASN A 252 -9.27 -9.04 14.44
C ASN A 252 -10.28 -8.23 15.26
N GLU A 253 -10.42 -6.94 14.96
CA GLU A 253 -11.43 -6.08 15.61
C GLU A 253 -12.85 -6.62 15.38
N ALA A 254 -13.18 -6.96 14.13
CA ALA A 254 -14.50 -7.47 13.78
C ALA A 254 -14.79 -8.86 14.36
N LEU A 255 -13.78 -9.72 14.54
CA LEU A 255 -13.90 -11.00 15.23
C LEU A 255 -14.09 -10.80 16.74
N GLY A 256 -13.33 -9.88 17.35
CA GLY A 256 -13.33 -9.66 18.79
C GLY A 256 -13.03 -10.97 19.55
N ALA A 257 -13.77 -11.26 20.62
CA ALA A 257 -13.59 -12.48 21.42
C ALA A 257 -14.01 -13.80 20.72
N ARG A 258 -14.52 -13.75 19.51
CA ARG A 258 -14.99 -14.96 18.78
C ARG A 258 -13.87 -15.74 18.12
N GLY A 259 -12.76 -15.11 17.81
CA GLY A 259 -11.66 -15.75 17.10
C GLY A 259 -10.52 -14.80 16.78
N GLU A 260 -9.64 -15.23 15.89
CA GLU A 260 -8.42 -14.51 15.54
C GLU A 260 -8.20 -14.50 14.03
N ALA A 261 -7.59 -13.42 13.53
CA ALA A 261 -7.18 -13.29 12.14
C ALA A 261 -5.66 -13.43 12.01
N HIS A 262 -5.24 -14.17 11.00
CA HIS A 262 -3.84 -14.44 10.70
C HIS A 262 -3.51 -13.95 9.30
N ARG A 263 -2.37 -13.27 9.14
CA ARG A 263 -1.83 -12.90 7.85
C ARG A 263 -0.80 -13.93 7.40
N VAL A 264 -0.87 -14.32 6.14
CA VAL A 264 0.08 -15.25 5.51
C VAL A 264 0.47 -14.76 4.12
N ASP A 265 1.70 -15.02 3.70
CA ASP A 265 2.08 -14.81 2.29
C ASP A 265 1.55 -15.92 1.39
N ASP A 266 1.56 -17.16 1.88
CA ASP A 266 1.04 -18.32 1.16
C ASP A 266 0.55 -19.43 2.12
N ALA A 267 0.07 -20.53 1.55
CA ALA A 267 -0.50 -21.63 2.31
C ALA A 267 0.52 -22.38 3.20
N ALA A 268 1.81 -22.28 2.91
CA ALA A 268 2.85 -22.94 3.70
C ALA A 268 3.05 -22.30 5.07
N GLU A 269 2.65 -21.03 5.24
CA GLU A 269 2.70 -20.31 6.51
C GLU A 269 1.51 -20.61 7.44
N MET A 270 0.50 -21.35 6.96
CA MET A 270 -0.68 -21.66 7.77
C MET A 270 -0.35 -22.69 8.86
N ASP A 271 -0.66 -22.34 10.11
CA ASP A 271 -0.62 -23.31 11.22
C ASP A 271 -1.96 -24.06 11.30
N PRO A 272 -1.96 -25.40 11.16
CA PRO A 272 -3.16 -26.22 11.36
C PRO A 272 -3.85 -26.02 12.70
N ALA A 273 -3.12 -25.59 13.73
CA ALA A 273 -3.65 -25.33 15.06
C ALA A 273 -4.69 -24.20 15.07
N TRP A 274 -4.55 -23.21 14.22
CA TRP A 274 -5.54 -22.11 14.06
C TRP A 274 -6.95 -22.61 13.75
N PHE A 275 -7.03 -23.74 13.09
CA PHE A 275 -8.29 -24.31 12.62
C PHE A 275 -8.86 -25.43 13.52
N ALA A 276 -8.17 -25.82 14.60
CA ALA A 276 -8.54 -27.00 15.39
C ALA A 276 -9.97 -26.94 15.96
N ARG A 277 -10.43 -25.76 16.41
CA ARG A 277 -11.75 -25.54 17.03
C ARG A 277 -12.68 -24.66 16.23
N VAL A 278 -12.36 -24.41 14.97
CA VAL A 278 -13.04 -23.48 14.10
C VAL A 278 -14.07 -24.21 13.23
N ARG A 279 -15.27 -23.68 13.11
CA ARG A 279 -16.34 -24.19 12.24
C ARG A 279 -16.41 -23.45 10.90
N ALA A 280 -16.11 -22.16 10.93
CA ALA A 280 -16.12 -21.33 9.73
C ALA A 280 -14.82 -20.52 9.65
N VAL A 281 -14.15 -20.59 8.50
CA VAL A 281 -12.94 -19.83 8.18
C VAL A 281 -13.27 -18.79 7.13
N GLY A 282 -13.07 -17.52 7.46
CA GLY A 282 -13.12 -16.44 6.49
C GLY A 282 -11.77 -16.29 5.77
N VAL A 283 -11.80 -16.02 4.47
CA VAL A 283 -10.58 -15.79 3.68
C VAL A 283 -10.71 -14.52 2.88
N SER A 284 -9.70 -13.67 2.98
CA SER A 284 -9.54 -12.47 2.15
C SER A 284 -8.09 -12.34 1.69
N SER A 285 -7.82 -11.36 0.85
CA SER A 285 -6.47 -11.00 0.47
C SER A 285 -6.33 -9.48 0.28
N GLY A 286 -5.11 -8.99 0.47
CA GLY A 286 -4.77 -7.60 0.23
C GLY A 286 -4.93 -7.18 -1.22
N ALA A 287 -4.91 -5.85 -1.46
CA ALA A 287 -5.02 -5.26 -2.79
C ALA A 287 -3.80 -5.55 -3.70
N SER A 288 -2.71 -6.01 -3.12
CA SER A 288 -1.47 -6.40 -3.81
C SER A 288 -1.30 -7.93 -4.00
N VAL A 289 -2.34 -8.72 -3.69
CA VAL A 289 -2.29 -10.21 -3.72
C VAL A 289 -3.37 -10.80 -4.60
#